data_8a5f77c0403b994e40d44a1dc7c77955
#
_entry.id   8a5f77c0403b994e40d44a1dc7c77955
#
_cell.length_a   1.000
_cell.length_b   1.000
_cell.length_c   1.000
_cell.angle_alpha   90.00
_cell.angle_beta   90.00
_cell.angle_gamma   90.00
#
_symmetry.space_group_name_H-M   'P 1'
#
loop_
_entity.id
_entity.type
_entity.pdbx_description
1 polymer ?
#
loop_
_entity_poly.entity_id
_entity_poly.type
_entity_poly.pdbx_seq_one_letter_code
_entity_poly.pdbx_strand_id
1 'polypeptide(L)'
;MNHRLHNRLAALVVFVVALMTYLMTMPPTVVYWDVGEHCAAAFGVQVQHPPGSPLLVLVMRVAAMIPMASDIAVRMILVNILASCAVVVLLYLITIRLVLFWRTLPATNLEALVLYGSGVIGALSLTFSTTFWFNSIEVETRNISLLFTALIIWLVLVWYEKADEKHNELYLLLITFLVGLTSGVHIHGLLGFFVAILLVYFRHYEKSLREFLFSRDVIKFGIVASLIFCTAYPGIVKWLPSMLDSDVFGIKSSLWVYVAVGILVAAIYLAYSSVRKNNRILNLASLSFLFIVLGYSTYLTTYIRANADTPMNENDPSNMKRMVSYLERDQYGETPLVNRRFSFEPDKIESFKKYTSDLDYLWRYQINHMYIRYMGWNFIGKEADWQDAGVRFSQLYGIPFLLGIIGLYHHWRKDHRTAFIMTVFFFLTGFALALYFNMQEPQPRERDYFFVYSVFSFCLWIGMGALAFFDFLRERLEGKNAAPVLATAFVLLMILIPGNMFRTNQKPMSRVGHYLAWDYSYNLLQSVEKDAVLITAGDNDT
;
A
#
# COMPACT_ATOMS: atom_id res chain seq x y z
N MET A 1 13.22 -5.75 33.39
CA MET A 1 12.11 -5.03 32.75
C MET A 1 11.36 -5.97 31.80
N ASN A 2 10.03 -5.92 31.72
CA ASN A 2 9.29 -6.78 30.79
C ASN A 2 9.11 -6.09 29.42
N HIS A 3 10.09 -6.27 28.53
CA HIS A 3 10.11 -5.66 27.19
C HIS A 3 8.88 -6.01 26.35
N ARG A 4 8.41 -7.27 26.44
CA ARG A 4 7.24 -7.73 25.70
C ARG A 4 5.99 -6.97 26.11
N LEU A 5 5.84 -6.70 27.42
CA LEU A 5 4.71 -5.95 27.94
C LEU A 5 4.74 -4.49 27.46
N HIS A 6 5.87 -3.79 27.59
CA HIS A 6 6.01 -2.39 27.17
C HIS A 6 5.77 -2.23 25.66
N ASN A 7 6.32 -3.12 24.85
CA ASN A 7 6.09 -3.12 23.40
C ASN A 7 4.61 -3.36 23.05
N ARG A 8 3.95 -4.30 23.72
CA ARG A 8 2.50 -4.57 23.52
C ARG A 8 1.63 -3.40 23.96
N LEU A 9 1.95 -2.77 25.08
CA LEU A 9 1.23 -1.59 25.57
C LEU A 9 1.37 -0.41 24.61
N ALA A 10 2.57 -0.14 24.10
CA ALA A 10 2.79 0.90 23.10
C ALA A 10 2.00 0.61 21.80
N ALA A 11 2.03 -0.62 21.31
CA ALA A 11 1.24 -1.04 20.16
C ALA A 11 -0.28 -0.89 20.41
N LEU A 12 -0.75 -1.23 21.60
CA LEU A 12 -2.16 -1.06 21.99
C LEU A 12 -2.55 0.42 22.03
N VAL A 13 -1.72 1.29 22.59
CA VAL A 13 -1.96 2.75 22.60
C VAL A 13 -2.09 3.28 21.17
N VAL A 14 -1.16 2.90 20.29
CA VAL A 14 -1.20 3.28 18.87
C VAL A 14 -2.49 2.79 18.21
N PHE A 15 -2.89 1.54 18.43
CA PHE A 15 -4.14 0.98 17.91
C PHE A 15 -5.37 1.75 18.39
N VAL A 16 -5.47 1.99 19.71
CA VAL A 16 -6.62 2.68 20.32
C VAL A 16 -6.74 4.12 19.83
N VAL A 17 -5.61 4.85 19.75
CA VAL A 17 -5.61 6.23 19.24
C VAL A 17 -6.06 6.28 17.79
N ALA A 18 -5.53 5.40 16.93
CA ALA A 18 -5.94 5.32 15.52
C ALA A 18 -7.43 4.96 15.40
N LEU A 19 -7.88 3.95 16.12
CA LEU A 19 -9.28 3.50 16.11
C LEU A 19 -10.23 4.63 16.53
N MET A 20 -9.96 5.28 17.65
CA MET A 20 -10.79 6.39 18.13
C MET A 20 -10.82 7.55 17.13
N THR A 21 -9.67 7.90 16.54
CA THR A 21 -9.59 8.95 15.53
C THR A 21 -10.49 8.65 14.33
N TYR A 22 -10.40 7.44 13.79
CA TYR A 22 -11.16 7.07 12.60
C TYR A 22 -12.65 6.89 12.87
N LEU A 23 -13.02 6.30 14.01
CA LEU A 23 -14.43 6.19 14.43
C LEU A 23 -15.09 7.56 14.66
N MET A 24 -14.35 8.53 15.21
CA MET A 24 -14.86 9.89 15.46
C MET A 24 -14.99 10.73 14.19
N THR A 25 -14.39 10.32 13.08
CA THR A 25 -14.33 11.12 11.85
C THR A 25 -14.92 10.41 10.63
N MET A 26 -15.37 9.17 10.77
CA MET A 26 -15.97 8.38 9.69
C MET A 26 -17.31 8.98 9.21
N PRO A 27 -17.68 8.76 7.94
CA PRO A 27 -18.97 9.17 7.40
C PRO A 27 -20.12 8.30 7.94
N PRO A 28 -21.36 8.82 7.93
CA PRO A 28 -22.54 8.07 8.36
C PRO A 28 -23.04 7.04 7.34
N THR A 29 -22.60 7.12 6.09
CA THR A 29 -22.98 6.25 4.96
C THR A 29 -21.92 6.32 3.85
N VAL A 30 -22.27 5.94 2.61
CA VAL A 30 -21.39 6.02 1.45
C VAL A 30 -20.90 7.47 1.20
N VAL A 31 -19.72 7.57 0.64
CA VAL A 31 -19.11 8.82 0.17
C VAL A 31 -18.89 8.76 -1.33
N TYR A 32 -18.50 9.88 -1.93
CA TYR A 32 -18.23 9.98 -3.37
C TYR A 32 -17.12 9.04 -3.86
N TRP A 33 -17.01 8.95 -5.16
CA TRP A 33 -16.05 8.18 -5.94
C TRP A 33 -16.35 6.67 -5.90
N ASP A 34 -15.34 5.85 -6.03
CA ASP A 34 -15.44 4.39 -6.18
C ASP A 34 -16.08 3.68 -4.95
N VAL A 35 -16.35 4.41 -3.85
CA VAL A 35 -16.86 3.82 -2.59
C VAL A 35 -18.26 3.23 -2.77
N GLY A 36 -19.15 3.93 -3.51
CA GLY A 36 -20.50 3.44 -3.81
C GLY A 36 -20.46 2.13 -4.59
N GLU A 37 -19.65 2.08 -5.65
CA GLU A 37 -19.42 0.89 -6.45
C GLU A 37 -18.84 -0.25 -5.61
N HIS A 38 -17.80 0.01 -4.79
CA HIS A 38 -17.21 -1.00 -3.91
C HIS A 38 -18.24 -1.59 -2.94
N CYS A 39 -19.09 -0.76 -2.36
CA CYS A 39 -20.14 -1.20 -1.43
C CYS A 39 -21.23 -2.01 -2.16
N ALA A 40 -21.71 -1.55 -3.31
CA ALA A 40 -22.74 -2.22 -4.10
C ALA A 40 -22.23 -3.56 -4.65
N ALA A 41 -21.03 -3.57 -5.22
CA ALA A 41 -20.40 -4.78 -5.71
C ALA A 41 -20.16 -5.79 -4.59
N ALA A 42 -19.69 -5.36 -3.43
CA ALA A 42 -19.49 -6.26 -2.30
C ALA A 42 -20.80 -6.81 -1.75
N PHE A 43 -21.86 -5.99 -1.65
CA PHE A 43 -23.17 -6.43 -1.17
C PHE A 43 -23.75 -7.57 -2.03
N GLY A 44 -23.67 -7.47 -3.37
CA GLY A 44 -24.17 -8.46 -4.31
C GLY A 44 -23.13 -9.50 -4.77
N VAL A 45 -21.87 -9.38 -4.36
CA VAL A 45 -20.72 -10.13 -4.94
C VAL A 45 -20.73 -9.95 -6.45
N GLN A 46 -20.62 -8.71 -6.92
CA GLN A 46 -20.74 -8.31 -8.32
C GLN A 46 -19.37 -8.00 -8.95
N VAL A 47 -19.35 -7.69 -10.24
CA VAL A 47 -18.13 -7.40 -10.99
C VAL A 47 -17.92 -5.89 -11.07
N GLN A 48 -16.84 -5.41 -10.49
CA GLN A 48 -16.42 -4.01 -10.45
C GLN A 48 -15.71 -3.60 -11.75
N HIS A 49 -15.42 -2.29 -11.88
CA HIS A 49 -14.59 -1.78 -12.99
C HIS A 49 -13.19 -2.44 -13.03
N PRO A 50 -12.60 -2.59 -14.24
CA PRO A 50 -11.30 -3.22 -14.42
C PRO A 50 -10.13 -2.54 -13.64
N PRO A 51 -9.22 -3.32 -13.07
CA PRO A 51 -9.11 -4.78 -13.14
C PRO A 51 -9.88 -5.51 -12.03
N GLY A 52 -10.78 -4.84 -11.30
CA GLY A 52 -11.52 -5.36 -10.17
C GLY A 52 -10.67 -5.59 -8.91
N SER A 53 -11.35 -5.85 -7.82
CA SER A 53 -10.73 -6.17 -6.53
C SER A 53 -11.48 -7.32 -5.84
N PRO A 54 -11.42 -8.56 -6.39
CA PRO A 54 -12.28 -9.65 -5.95
C PRO A 54 -12.08 -10.02 -4.47
N LEU A 55 -10.89 -9.93 -3.93
CA LEU A 55 -10.66 -10.18 -2.50
C LEU A 55 -11.30 -9.09 -1.63
N LEU A 56 -11.26 -7.82 -2.05
CA LEU A 56 -11.98 -6.74 -1.37
C LEU A 56 -13.48 -7.04 -1.35
N VAL A 57 -14.05 -7.39 -2.51
CA VAL A 57 -15.48 -7.76 -2.64
C VAL A 57 -15.86 -8.85 -1.65
N LEU A 58 -15.07 -9.93 -1.55
CA LEU A 58 -15.31 -11.04 -0.63
C LEU A 58 -15.22 -10.60 0.85
N VAL A 59 -14.19 -9.84 1.21
CA VAL A 59 -14.00 -9.34 2.60
C VAL A 59 -15.13 -8.40 2.98
N MET A 60 -15.49 -7.46 2.11
CA MET A 60 -16.57 -6.51 2.37
C MET A 60 -17.95 -7.16 2.32
N ARG A 61 -18.14 -8.25 1.54
CA ARG A 61 -19.35 -9.08 1.64
C ARG A 61 -19.52 -9.68 3.03
N VAL A 62 -18.46 -10.24 3.60
CA VAL A 62 -18.52 -10.76 4.98
C VAL A 62 -18.84 -9.63 5.96
N ALA A 63 -18.24 -8.45 5.82
CA ALA A 63 -18.55 -7.29 6.64
C ALA A 63 -20.03 -6.89 6.56
N ALA A 64 -20.60 -6.87 5.34
CA ALA A 64 -22.01 -6.56 5.10
C ALA A 64 -22.98 -7.51 5.84
N MET A 65 -22.59 -8.77 6.01
CA MET A 65 -23.39 -9.79 6.68
C MET A 65 -23.38 -9.67 8.21
N ILE A 66 -22.37 -9.01 8.78
CA ILE A 66 -22.24 -8.86 10.24
C ILE A 66 -23.00 -7.59 10.67
N PRO A 67 -24.00 -7.68 11.56
CA PRO A 67 -24.86 -6.53 11.90
C PRO A 67 -24.20 -5.55 12.89
N MET A 68 -23.00 -5.05 12.57
CA MET A 68 -22.26 -4.10 13.42
C MET A 68 -22.85 -2.69 13.41
N ALA A 69 -23.64 -2.33 12.38
CA ALA A 69 -24.31 -1.06 12.22
C ALA A 69 -25.60 -1.25 11.42
N SER A 70 -26.52 -0.28 11.46
CA SER A 70 -27.74 -0.29 10.63
C SER A 70 -27.43 -0.12 9.15
N ASP A 71 -26.59 0.86 8.82
CA ASP A 71 -26.13 1.12 7.45
C ASP A 71 -25.07 0.09 7.02
N ILE A 72 -25.24 -0.49 5.83
CA ILE A 72 -24.37 -1.56 5.32
C ILE A 72 -22.99 -1.01 4.90
N ALA A 73 -22.95 0.20 4.33
CA ALA A 73 -21.68 0.83 3.97
C ALA A 73 -20.83 1.11 5.21
N VAL A 74 -21.46 1.52 6.33
CA VAL A 74 -20.77 1.69 7.62
C VAL A 74 -20.13 0.40 8.10
N ARG A 75 -20.79 -0.77 7.94
CA ARG A 75 -20.20 -2.07 8.30
C ARG A 75 -18.90 -2.34 7.52
N MET A 76 -18.88 -2.01 6.23
CA MET A 76 -17.71 -2.16 5.37
C MET A 76 -16.61 -1.14 5.72
N ILE A 77 -16.97 0.11 6.01
CA ILE A 77 -16.05 1.15 6.47
C ILE A 77 -15.37 0.73 7.77
N LEU A 78 -16.09 0.13 8.73
CA LEU A 78 -15.52 -0.37 9.98
C LEU A 78 -14.42 -1.41 9.75
N VAL A 79 -14.59 -2.30 8.76
CA VAL A 79 -13.54 -3.28 8.40
C VAL A 79 -12.32 -2.57 7.79
N ASN A 80 -12.52 -1.55 6.95
CA ASN A 80 -11.41 -0.75 6.42
C ASN A 80 -10.68 0.04 7.53
N ILE A 81 -11.41 0.58 8.51
CA ILE A 81 -10.84 1.22 9.70
C ILE A 81 -9.96 0.24 10.48
N LEU A 82 -10.45 -0.98 10.74
CA LEU A 82 -9.67 -2.00 11.44
C LEU A 82 -8.40 -2.40 10.68
N ALA A 83 -8.50 -2.55 9.35
CA ALA A 83 -7.35 -2.81 8.49
C ALA A 83 -6.32 -1.66 8.56
N SER A 84 -6.78 -0.41 8.52
CA SER A 84 -5.92 0.78 8.65
C SER A 84 -5.26 0.86 10.03
N CYS A 85 -5.98 0.58 11.12
CA CYS A 85 -5.40 0.48 12.45
C CYS A 85 -4.31 -0.60 12.53
N ALA A 86 -4.52 -1.74 11.88
CA ALA A 86 -3.50 -2.80 11.79
C ALA A 86 -2.26 -2.35 11.02
N VAL A 87 -2.42 -1.55 9.95
CA VAL A 87 -1.28 -0.92 9.23
C VAL A 87 -0.46 -0.03 10.16
N VAL A 88 -1.12 0.82 10.95
CA VAL A 88 -0.44 1.73 11.89
C VAL A 88 0.34 0.94 12.95
N VAL A 89 -0.26 -0.13 13.49
CA VAL A 89 0.42 -1.04 14.44
C VAL A 89 1.61 -1.73 13.77
N LEU A 90 1.46 -2.19 12.54
CA LEU A 90 2.57 -2.82 11.80
C LEU A 90 3.69 -1.84 11.53
N LEU A 91 3.39 -0.57 11.18
CA LEU A 91 4.41 0.47 11.05
C LEU A 91 5.20 0.64 12.36
N TYR A 92 4.52 0.71 13.50
CA TYR A 92 5.16 0.75 14.81
C TYR A 92 6.09 -0.46 15.00
N LEU A 93 5.57 -1.68 14.80
CA LEU A 93 6.33 -2.92 15.00
C LEU A 93 7.52 -3.05 14.05
N ILE A 94 7.37 -2.64 12.78
CA ILE A 94 8.43 -2.60 11.78
C ILE A 94 9.52 -1.61 12.21
N THR A 95 9.13 -0.40 12.64
CA THR A 95 10.08 0.62 13.11
C THR A 95 10.93 0.09 14.27
N ILE A 96 10.29 -0.48 15.29
CA ILE A 96 11.00 -1.03 16.45
C ILE A 96 11.93 -2.16 16.01
N ARG A 97 11.47 -3.06 15.14
CA ARG A 97 12.27 -4.21 14.69
C ARG A 97 13.49 -3.79 13.85
N LEU A 98 13.32 -2.82 12.97
CA LEU A 98 14.42 -2.23 12.22
C LEU A 98 15.46 -1.60 13.15
N VAL A 99 15.03 -0.82 14.15
CA VAL A 99 15.94 -0.20 15.13
C VAL A 99 16.70 -1.27 15.93
N LEU A 100 16.08 -2.39 16.26
CA LEU A 100 16.73 -3.48 17.01
C LEU A 100 17.81 -4.22 16.20
N PHE A 101 17.96 -4.00 14.90
CA PHE A 101 19.10 -4.53 14.14
C PHE A 101 20.44 -3.89 14.53
N TRP A 102 20.41 -2.67 15.04
CA TRP A 102 21.63 -1.97 15.50
C TRP A 102 21.59 -1.54 16.97
N ARG A 103 20.50 -1.79 17.67
CA ARG A 103 20.33 -1.40 19.08
C ARG A 103 19.91 -2.60 19.92
N THR A 104 20.45 -2.69 21.13
CA THR A 104 20.05 -3.70 22.10
C THR A 104 18.69 -3.37 22.71
N LEU A 105 18.03 -4.39 23.28
CA LEU A 105 16.81 -4.19 24.05
C LEU A 105 17.05 -3.23 25.22
N PRO A 106 16.10 -2.35 25.53
CA PRO A 106 16.26 -1.34 26.58
C PRO A 106 16.42 -1.99 27.95
N ALA A 107 17.41 -1.58 28.74
CA ALA A 107 17.64 -2.06 30.09
C ALA A 107 16.87 -1.27 31.15
N THR A 108 16.53 -0.01 30.86
CA THR A 108 15.85 0.92 31.77
C THR A 108 14.53 1.44 31.19
N ASN A 109 13.63 1.95 32.05
CA ASN A 109 12.39 2.58 31.62
C ASN A 109 12.63 3.79 30.69
N LEU A 110 13.72 4.52 30.90
CA LEU A 110 14.10 5.64 30.05
C LEU A 110 14.49 5.19 28.65
N GLU A 111 15.29 4.14 28.53
CA GLU A 111 15.63 3.54 27.24
C GLU A 111 14.40 2.96 26.54
N ALA A 112 13.44 2.42 27.31
CA ALA A 112 12.16 1.96 26.78
C ALA A 112 11.31 3.13 26.25
N LEU A 113 11.25 4.25 26.96
CA LEU A 113 10.58 5.47 26.49
C LEU A 113 11.20 5.97 25.18
N VAL A 114 12.53 5.99 25.10
CA VAL A 114 13.27 6.43 23.90
C VAL A 114 12.96 5.51 22.73
N LEU A 115 13.05 4.19 22.89
CA LEU A 115 12.84 3.23 21.81
C LEU A 115 11.35 3.16 21.40
N TYR A 116 10.48 2.82 22.35
CA TYR A 116 9.06 2.60 22.03
C TYR A 116 8.33 3.92 21.76
N GLY A 117 8.68 5.00 22.45
CA GLY A 117 8.13 6.33 22.21
C GLY A 117 8.45 6.87 20.83
N SER A 118 9.68 6.63 20.32
CA SER A 118 10.02 7.02 18.95
C SER A 118 9.16 6.28 17.92
N GLY A 119 8.94 4.98 18.09
CA GLY A 119 8.04 4.20 17.25
C GLY A 119 6.58 4.70 17.31
N VAL A 120 6.10 5.10 18.49
CA VAL A 120 4.76 5.69 18.67
C VAL A 120 4.64 7.01 17.89
N ILE A 121 5.65 7.89 17.94
CA ILE A 121 5.65 9.16 17.18
C ILE A 121 5.53 8.89 15.67
N GLY A 122 6.32 7.96 15.13
CA GLY A 122 6.23 7.58 13.72
C GLY A 122 4.87 7.01 13.33
N ALA A 123 4.33 6.08 14.14
CA ALA A 123 3.05 5.45 13.89
C ALA A 123 1.87 6.44 13.95
N LEU A 124 1.86 7.33 14.94
CA LEU A 124 0.82 8.36 15.05
C LEU A 124 0.97 9.45 13.96
N SER A 125 2.18 9.67 13.44
CA SER A 125 2.35 10.54 12.25
C SER A 125 1.67 9.94 11.02
N LEU A 126 1.68 8.62 10.84
CA LEU A 126 0.89 7.96 9.80
C LEU A 126 -0.61 8.11 10.07
N THR A 127 -1.04 7.85 11.32
CA THR A 127 -2.45 7.96 11.72
C THR A 127 -3.05 9.31 11.33
N PHE A 128 -2.30 10.38 11.52
CA PHE A 128 -2.77 11.76 11.32
C PHE A 128 -2.30 12.39 10.01
N SER A 129 -1.64 11.65 9.11
CA SER A 129 -1.32 12.12 7.76
C SER A 129 -2.60 12.24 6.91
N THR A 130 -2.69 13.27 6.08
CA THR A 130 -3.91 13.56 5.31
C THR A 130 -4.30 12.41 4.38
N THR A 131 -3.36 11.92 3.60
CA THR A 131 -3.58 10.84 2.63
C THR A 131 -4.03 9.54 3.30
N PHE A 132 -3.36 9.12 4.37
CA PHE A 132 -3.70 7.85 5.02
C PHE A 132 -5.01 7.95 5.81
N TRP A 133 -5.24 9.05 6.54
CA TRP A 133 -6.48 9.28 7.29
C TRP A 133 -7.70 9.28 6.37
N PHE A 134 -7.63 10.06 5.28
CA PHE A 134 -8.71 10.15 4.31
C PHE A 134 -9.15 8.76 3.80
N ASN A 135 -8.18 7.94 3.37
CA ASN A 135 -8.47 6.59 2.85
C ASN A 135 -8.80 5.56 3.96
N SER A 136 -8.56 5.88 5.24
CA SER A 136 -8.87 4.98 6.35
C SER A 136 -10.35 4.92 6.70
N ILE A 137 -11.09 6.00 6.43
CA ILE A 137 -12.50 6.18 6.82
C ILE A 137 -13.48 5.98 5.64
N GLU A 138 -13.05 5.31 4.59
CA GLU A 138 -13.88 4.94 3.43
C GLU A 138 -13.57 3.51 3.00
N VAL A 139 -14.36 2.93 2.10
CA VAL A 139 -14.07 1.60 1.53
C VAL A 139 -13.10 1.78 0.37
N GLU A 140 -11.81 1.53 0.63
CA GLU A 140 -10.75 1.79 -0.32
C GLU A 140 -9.76 0.62 -0.43
N THR A 141 -9.37 0.29 -1.65
CA THR A 141 -8.46 -0.82 -1.96
C THR A 141 -7.05 -0.60 -1.43
N ARG A 142 -6.57 0.66 -1.39
CA ARG A 142 -5.16 1.00 -1.12
C ARG A 142 -4.74 0.71 0.30
N ASN A 143 -5.57 1.04 1.29
CA ASN A 143 -5.23 0.78 2.69
C ASN A 143 -5.25 -0.72 3.02
N ILE A 144 -6.18 -1.48 2.44
CA ILE A 144 -6.20 -2.94 2.59
C ILE A 144 -5.00 -3.58 1.88
N SER A 145 -4.64 -3.11 0.69
CA SER A 145 -3.44 -3.56 -0.01
C SER A 145 -2.16 -3.20 0.74
N LEU A 146 -2.10 -2.00 1.37
CA LEU A 146 -1.00 -1.60 2.23
C LEU A 146 -0.90 -2.49 3.49
N LEU A 147 -2.03 -2.99 4.02
CA LEU A 147 -2.00 -3.98 5.11
C LEU A 147 -1.23 -5.25 4.69
N PHE A 148 -1.50 -5.79 3.50
CA PHE A 148 -0.75 -6.95 2.99
C PHE A 148 0.73 -6.61 2.82
N THR A 149 1.07 -5.44 2.27
CA THR A 149 2.44 -4.98 2.13
C THR A 149 3.15 -4.87 3.47
N ALA A 150 2.52 -4.23 4.47
CA ALA A 150 3.08 -4.10 5.81
C ALA A 150 3.25 -5.47 6.50
N LEU A 151 2.32 -6.41 6.28
CA LEU A 151 2.45 -7.80 6.74
C LEU A 151 3.63 -8.51 6.07
N ILE A 152 3.80 -8.36 4.76
CA ILE A 152 4.95 -8.92 4.01
C ILE A 152 6.27 -8.39 4.59
N ILE A 153 6.38 -7.07 4.79
CA ILE A 153 7.58 -6.43 5.36
C ILE A 153 7.81 -6.94 6.79
N TRP A 154 6.78 -7.00 7.62
CA TRP A 154 6.90 -7.49 8.99
C TRP A 154 7.30 -8.97 9.04
N LEU A 155 6.69 -9.82 8.21
CA LEU A 155 6.98 -11.26 8.15
C LEU A 155 8.40 -11.54 7.66
N VAL A 156 8.90 -10.80 6.66
CA VAL A 156 10.27 -11.00 6.20
C VAL A 156 11.30 -10.53 7.22
N LEU A 157 11.01 -9.50 8.02
CA LEU A 157 11.84 -9.11 9.16
C LEU A 157 11.84 -10.18 10.26
N VAL A 158 10.67 -10.79 10.55
CA VAL A 158 10.59 -11.95 11.46
C VAL A 158 11.40 -13.13 10.92
N TRP A 159 11.25 -13.42 9.62
CA TRP A 159 12.04 -14.47 8.97
C TRP A 159 13.55 -14.18 9.06
N TYR A 160 13.97 -12.93 8.84
CA TYR A 160 15.38 -12.54 8.90
C TYR A 160 16.02 -12.88 10.26
N GLU A 161 15.29 -12.65 11.36
CA GLU A 161 15.73 -13.00 12.72
C GLU A 161 15.75 -14.52 12.95
N LYS A 162 14.86 -15.27 12.28
CA LYS A 162 14.63 -16.70 12.47
C LYS A 162 15.15 -17.56 11.32
N ALA A 163 15.98 -17.00 10.42
CA ALA A 163 16.42 -17.68 9.21
C ALA A 163 17.20 -18.98 9.47
N ASP A 164 17.82 -19.14 10.64
CA ASP A 164 18.56 -20.33 11.05
C ASP A 164 17.72 -21.34 11.84
N GLU A 165 16.45 -21.00 12.17
CA GLU A 165 15.54 -21.91 12.86
C GLU A 165 14.96 -22.96 11.89
N LYS A 166 14.54 -24.10 12.42
CA LYS A 166 13.82 -25.13 11.63
C LYS A 166 12.49 -24.57 11.14
N HIS A 167 12.10 -24.92 9.92
CA HIS A 167 10.86 -24.50 9.29
C HIS A 167 10.73 -22.99 9.04
N ASN A 168 11.84 -22.27 8.96
CA ASN A 168 11.83 -20.84 8.65
C ASN A 168 11.22 -20.54 7.28
N GLU A 169 11.29 -21.49 6.33
CA GLU A 169 10.68 -21.41 4.99
C GLU A 169 9.17 -21.19 5.01
N LEU A 170 8.47 -21.53 6.08
CA LEU A 170 7.03 -21.28 6.22
C LEU A 170 6.68 -19.79 6.19
N TYR A 171 7.57 -18.94 6.72
CA TYR A 171 7.38 -17.48 6.60
C TYR A 171 7.46 -17.02 5.15
N LEU A 172 8.41 -17.56 4.36
CA LEU A 172 8.57 -17.22 2.95
C LEU A 172 7.36 -17.72 2.13
N LEU A 173 6.85 -18.91 2.41
CA LEU A 173 5.64 -19.42 1.77
C LEU A 173 4.40 -18.58 2.11
N LEU A 174 4.26 -18.14 3.35
CA LEU A 174 3.19 -17.23 3.73
C LEU A 174 3.32 -15.88 3.00
N ILE A 175 4.54 -15.35 2.87
CA ILE A 175 4.80 -14.13 2.10
C ILE A 175 4.36 -14.30 0.64
N THR A 176 4.71 -15.41 -0.01
CA THR A 176 4.31 -15.64 -1.40
C THR A 176 2.80 -15.80 -1.57
N PHE A 177 2.11 -16.40 -0.61
CA PHE A 177 0.66 -16.44 -0.58
C PHE A 177 0.03 -15.03 -0.44
N LEU A 178 0.57 -14.21 0.47
CA LEU A 178 0.13 -12.81 0.62
C LEU A 178 0.38 -11.97 -0.64
N VAL A 179 1.50 -12.23 -1.35
CA VAL A 179 1.78 -11.62 -2.65
C VAL A 179 0.69 -11.98 -3.68
N GLY A 180 0.25 -13.25 -3.72
CA GLY A 180 -0.87 -13.66 -4.57
C GLY A 180 -2.20 -13.00 -4.15
N LEU A 181 -2.50 -12.99 -2.86
CA LEU A 181 -3.74 -12.39 -2.32
C LEU A 181 -3.84 -10.89 -2.58
N THR A 182 -2.72 -10.15 -2.42
CA THR A 182 -2.74 -8.69 -2.62
C THR A 182 -3.10 -8.29 -4.05
N SER A 183 -2.81 -9.15 -5.05
CA SER A 183 -3.23 -8.93 -6.43
C SER A 183 -4.76 -8.84 -6.55
N GLY A 184 -5.50 -9.59 -5.74
CA GLY A 184 -6.98 -9.57 -5.67
C GLY A 184 -7.54 -8.37 -4.90
N VAL A 185 -6.70 -7.47 -4.38
CA VAL A 185 -7.10 -6.19 -3.80
C VAL A 185 -6.59 -5.04 -4.65
N HIS A 186 -5.28 -4.91 -4.78
CA HIS A 186 -4.66 -3.88 -5.60
C HIS A 186 -3.19 -4.22 -5.91
N ILE A 187 -2.78 -4.01 -7.17
CA ILE A 187 -1.47 -4.43 -7.69
C ILE A 187 -0.28 -3.76 -6.99
N HIS A 188 -0.46 -2.56 -6.43
CA HIS A 188 0.61 -1.86 -5.72
C HIS A 188 1.16 -2.65 -4.52
N GLY A 189 0.35 -3.51 -3.93
CA GLY A 189 0.79 -4.38 -2.83
C GLY A 189 1.92 -5.33 -3.21
N LEU A 190 2.09 -5.63 -4.49
CA LEU A 190 3.23 -6.42 -4.99
C LEU A 190 4.58 -5.73 -4.75
N LEU A 191 4.62 -4.40 -4.57
CA LEU A 191 5.88 -3.67 -4.33
C LEU A 191 6.56 -4.06 -3.00
N GLY A 192 5.81 -4.58 -2.03
CA GLY A 192 6.35 -5.17 -0.80
C GLY A 192 7.28 -6.36 -1.04
N PHE A 193 7.11 -7.05 -2.16
CA PHE A 193 7.95 -8.16 -2.56
C PHE A 193 9.43 -7.75 -2.76
N PHE A 194 9.72 -6.54 -3.27
CA PHE A 194 11.09 -6.06 -3.41
C PHE A 194 11.82 -5.94 -2.07
N VAL A 195 11.11 -5.55 -1.01
CA VAL A 195 11.67 -5.55 0.36
C VAL A 195 12.04 -6.97 0.79
N ALA A 196 11.13 -7.92 0.54
CA ALA A 196 11.35 -9.31 0.91
C ALA A 196 12.56 -9.92 0.19
N ILE A 197 12.67 -9.75 -1.13
CA ILE A 197 13.79 -10.30 -1.91
C ILE A 197 15.14 -9.70 -1.45
N LEU A 198 15.20 -8.38 -1.24
CA LEU A 198 16.42 -7.71 -0.81
C LEU A 198 16.86 -8.17 0.58
N LEU A 199 15.93 -8.31 1.53
CA LEU A 199 16.24 -8.84 2.87
C LEU A 199 16.72 -10.28 2.80
N VAL A 200 16.07 -11.14 1.99
CA VAL A 200 16.49 -12.53 1.78
C VAL A 200 17.91 -12.58 1.18
N TYR A 201 18.18 -11.73 0.19
CA TYR A 201 19.51 -11.64 -0.43
C TYR A 201 20.59 -11.28 0.60
N PHE A 202 20.40 -10.16 1.34
CA PHE A 202 21.40 -9.71 2.31
C PHE A 202 21.57 -10.67 3.49
N ARG A 203 20.52 -11.42 3.87
CA ARG A 203 20.63 -12.46 4.91
C ARG A 203 21.41 -13.69 4.44
N HIS A 204 21.22 -14.08 3.16
CA HIS A 204 21.86 -15.29 2.63
C HIS A 204 23.35 -15.08 2.30
N TYR A 205 23.71 -13.93 1.72
CA TYR A 205 25.07 -13.68 1.24
C TYR A 205 25.93 -12.89 2.23
N GLU A 206 25.37 -12.36 3.29
CA GLU A 206 26.05 -11.57 4.35
C GLU A 206 26.96 -10.42 3.84
N LYS A 207 26.79 -10.01 2.58
CA LYS A 207 27.59 -8.97 1.93
C LYS A 207 27.29 -7.59 2.46
N SER A 208 28.29 -6.72 2.47
CA SER A 208 28.07 -5.29 2.71
C SER A 208 27.32 -4.67 1.52
N LEU A 209 26.63 -3.56 1.77
CA LEU A 209 25.95 -2.81 0.70
C LEU A 209 26.92 -2.38 -0.40
N ARG A 210 28.14 -1.96 -0.04
CA ARG A 210 29.17 -1.57 -1.00
C ARG A 210 29.58 -2.73 -1.90
N GLU A 211 29.84 -3.92 -1.33
CA GLU A 211 30.17 -5.12 -2.10
C GLU A 211 29.03 -5.51 -3.05
N PHE A 212 27.78 -5.38 -2.59
CA PHE A 212 26.62 -5.63 -3.45
C PHE A 212 26.58 -4.66 -4.64
N LEU A 213 26.62 -3.34 -4.39
CA LEU A 213 26.41 -2.31 -5.42
C LEU A 213 27.54 -2.26 -6.45
N PHE A 214 28.79 -2.55 -6.05
CA PHE A 214 29.98 -2.47 -6.92
C PHE A 214 30.48 -3.82 -7.43
N SER A 215 29.67 -4.88 -7.30
CA SER A 215 29.97 -6.21 -7.82
C SER A 215 29.00 -6.63 -8.92
N ARG A 216 29.34 -7.74 -9.61
CA ARG A 216 28.42 -8.37 -10.56
C ARG A 216 27.19 -8.96 -9.90
N ASP A 217 27.12 -8.98 -8.57
CA ASP A 217 25.99 -9.55 -7.84
C ASP A 217 24.73 -8.69 -7.95
N VAL A 218 24.87 -7.36 -8.09
CA VAL A 218 23.73 -6.48 -8.35
C VAL A 218 23.03 -6.85 -9.66
N ILE A 219 23.81 -7.21 -10.70
CA ILE A 219 23.25 -7.66 -11.99
C ILE A 219 22.57 -9.01 -11.85
N LYS A 220 23.25 -9.99 -11.19
CA LYS A 220 22.67 -11.32 -10.92
C LYS A 220 21.39 -11.21 -10.11
N PHE A 221 21.42 -10.40 -9.04
CA PHE A 221 20.24 -10.12 -8.23
C PHE A 221 19.13 -9.49 -9.06
N GLY A 222 19.45 -8.48 -9.86
CA GLY A 222 18.47 -7.82 -10.74
C GLY A 222 17.81 -8.80 -11.71
N ILE A 223 18.57 -9.70 -12.33
CA ILE A 223 18.03 -10.75 -13.21
C ILE A 223 17.10 -11.68 -12.44
N VAL A 224 17.53 -12.22 -11.30
CA VAL A 224 16.72 -13.15 -10.50
C VAL A 224 15.47 -12.46 -9.96
N ALA A 225 15.60 -11.25 -9.42
CA ALA A 225 14.47 -10.47 -8.92
C ALA A 225 13.46 -10.15 -10.04
N SER A 226 13.95 -9.80 -11.24
CA SER A 226 13.10 -9.57 -12.40
C SER A 226 12.39 -10.84 -12.86
N LEU A 227 13.07 -11.99 -12.88
CA LEU A 227 12.45 -13.27 -13.22
C LEU A 227 11.34 -13.65 -12.24
N ILE A 228 11.57 -13.49 -10.93
CA ILE A 228 10.57 -13.78 -9.91
C ILE A 228 9.39 -12.80 -10.03
N PHE A 229 9.68 -11.51 -10.20
CA PHE A 229 8.64 -10.50 -10.42
C PHE A 229 7.83 -10.77 -11.69
N CYS A 230 8.49 -11.07 -12.82
CA CYS A 230 7.81 -11.42 -14.07
C CYS A 230 6.99 -12.71 -13.96
N THR A 231 7.37 -13.65 -13.08
CA THR A 231 6.56 -14.84 -12.81
C THR A 231 5.29 -14.46 -12.04
N ALA A 232 5.39 -13.62 -11.01
CA ALA A 232 4.24 -13.16 -10.24
C ALA A 232 3.37 -12.19 -11.04
N TYR A 233 4.00 -11.20 -11.69
CA TYR A 233 3.36 -10.22 -12.55
C TYR A 233 4.33 -9.81 -13.67
N PRO A 234 4.03 -10.06 -14.93
CA PRO A 234 2.76 -10.44 -15.57
C PRO A 234 2.47 -11.94 -15.72
N GLY A 235 3.39 -12.83 -15.33
CA GLY A 235 3.28 -14.27 -15.58
C GLY A 235 1.96 -14.88 -15.12
N ILE A 236 1.67 -14.81 -13.82
CA ILE A 236 0.45 -15.38 -13.24
C ILE A 236 -0.76 -14.48 -13.51
N VAL A 237 -0.60 -13.14 -13.40
CA VAL A 237 -1.74 -12.23 -13.48
C VAL A 237 -2.23 -12.01 -14.91
N LYS A 238 -1.32 -12.01 -15.91
CA LYS A 238 -1.68 -11.74 -17.31
C LYS A 238 -1.50 -12.96 -18.22
N TRP A 239 -0.28 -13.53 -18.26
CA TRP A 239 0.03 -14.58 -19.25
C TRP A 239 -0.68 -15.90 -18.99
N LEU A 240 -0.88 -16.29 -17.73
CA LEU A 240 -1.61 -17.51 -17.42
C LEU A 240 -3.08 -17.44 -17.89
N PRO A 241 -3.87 -16.37 -17.64
CA PRO A 241 -5.18 -16.21 -18.26
C PRO A 241 -5.13 -16.15 -19.79
N SER A 242 -4.15 -15.47 -20.40
CA SER A 242 -3.99 -15.41 -21.87
C SER A 242 -3.73 -16.79 -22.48
N MET A 243 -2.95 -17.65 -21.80
CA MET A 243 -2.75 -19.04 -22.23
C MET A 243 -4.07 -19.83 -22.19
N LEU A 244 -4.91 -19.59 -21.20
CA LEU A 244 -6.23 -20.21 -21.10
C LEU A 244 -7.21 -19.69 -22.18
N ASP A 245 -7.00 -18.48 -22.69
CA ASP A 245 -7.72 -17.93 -23.85
C ASP A 245 -7.17 -18.43 -25.20
N SER A 246 -6.12 -19.25 -25.19
CA SER A 246 -5.41 -19.70 -26.40
C SER A 246 -4.75 -18.59 -27.22
N ASP A 247 -4.50 -17.43 -26.64
CA ASP A 247 -3.86 -16.27 -27.27
C ASP A 247 -2.76 -15.70 -26.36
N VAL A 248 -1.51 -15.81 -26.76
CA VAL A 248 -0.36 -15.24 -26.04
C VAL A 248 0.45 -14.39 -27.00
N PHE A 249 0.58 -13.09 -26.69
CA PHE A 249 1.27 -12.12 -27.55
C PHE A 249 0.75 -12.09 -28.99
N GLY A 250 -0.55 -12.32 -29.20
CA GLY A 250 -1.16 -12.37 -30.53
C GLY A 250 -0.94 -13.68 -31.28
N ILE A 251 -0.25 -14.66 -30.68
CA ILE A 251 -0.06 -16.01 -31.25
C ILE A 251 -1.21 -16.91 -30.78
N LYS A 252 -2.17 -17.14 -31.67
CA LYS A 252 -3.34 -17.99 -31.40
C LYS A 252 -3.01 -19.46 -31.57
N SER A 253 -3.13 -20.25 -30.51
CA SER A 253 -2.93 -21.70 -30.53
C SER A 253 -3.58 -22.38 -29.33
N SER A 254 -4.36 -23.40 -29.57
CA SER A 254 -4.92 -24.24 -28.50
C SER A 254 -3.84 -24.95 -27.65
N LEU A 255 -2.60 -25.04 -28.15
CA LEU A 255 -1.47 -25.59 -27.39
C LEU A 255 -1.19 -24.79 -26.12
N TRP A 256 -1.51 -23.50 -26.08
CA TRP A 256 -1.29 -22.66 -24.89
C TRP A 256 -2.05 -23.16 -23.66
N VAL A 257 -3.27 -23.70 -23.84
CA VAL A 257 -4.04 -24.27 -22.72
C VAL A 257 -3.30 -25.47 -22.12
N TYR A 258 -2.76 -26.34 -22.99
CA TYR A 258 -1.97 -27.50 -22.51
C TYR A 258 -0.66 -27.06 -21.83
N VAL A 259 -0.04 -25.97 -22.31
CA VAL A 259 1.15 -25.34 -21.66
C VAL A 259 0.78 -24.84 -20.28
N ALA A 260 -0.32 -24.08 -20.12
CA ALA A 260 -0.77 -23.58 -18.83
C ALA A 260 -1.02 -24.72 -17.82
N VAL A 261 -1.78 -25.73 -18.24
CA VAL A 261 -2.03 -26.92 -17.40
C VAL A 261 -0.73 -27.66 -17.09
N GLY A 262 0.14 -27.80 -18.08
CA GLY A 262 1.45 -28.45 -17.94
C GLY A 262 2.35 -27.74 -16.92
N ILE A 263 2.37 -26.40 -16.89
CA ILE A 263 3.10 -25.61 -15.91
C ILE A 263 2.58 -25.89 -14.48
N LEU A 264 1.26 -25.91 -14.27
CA LEU A 264 0.66 -26.19 -12.97
C LEU A 264 0.96 -27.62 -12.51
N VAL A 265 0.79 -28.62 -13.40
CA VAL A 265 1.10 -30.01 -13.10
C VAL A 265 2.59 -30.19 -12.81
N ALA A 266 3.45 -29.58 -13.61
CA ALA A 266 4.90 -29.60 -13.37
C ALA A 266 5.27 -28.99 -12.02
N ALA A 267 4.67 -27.86 -11.64
CA ALA A 267 4.91 -27.23 -10.33
C ALA A 267 4.50 -28.17 -9.17
N ILE A 268 3.34 -28.83 -9.27
CA ILE A 268 2.88 -29.81 -8.27
C ILE A 268 3.84 -31.01 -8.21
N TYR A 269 4.24 -31.55 -9.38
CA TYR A 269 5.20 -32.66 -9.44
C TYR A 269 6.56 -32.27 -8.87
N LEU A 270 7.07 -31.09 -9.17
CA LEU A 270 8.34 -30.58 -8.65
C LEU A 270 8.27 -30.38 -7.13
N ALA A 271 7.17 -29.84 -6.61
CA ALA A 271 6.95 -29.72 -5.17
C ALA A 271 6.99 -31.08 -4.48
N TYR A 272 6.32 -32.08 -5.04
CA TYR A 272 6.32 -33.44 -4.51
C TYR A 272 7.69 -34.14 -4.64
N SER A 273 8.31 -34.09 -5.82
CA SER A 273 9.58 -34.79 -6.09
C SER A 273 10.77 -34.17 -5.35
N SER A 274 10.75 -32.86 -5.13
CA SER A 274 11.81 -32.13 -4.40
C SER A 274 11.92 -32.57 -2.93
N VAL A 275 10.80 -32.91 -2.29
CA VAL A 275 10.79 -33.48 -0.94
C VAL A 275 11.55 -34.81 -0.92
N ARG A 276 11.25 -35.70 -1.86
CA ARG A 276 11.93 -37.01 -1.98
C ARG A 276 13.42 -36.89 -2.28
N LYS A 277 13.82 -35.87 -3.08
CA LYS A 277 15.20 -35.59 -3.46
C LYS A 277 15.94 -34.71 -2.44
N ASN A 278 15.30 -34.33 -1.33
CA ASN A 278 15.81 -33.40 -0.32
C ASN A 278 16.34 -32.08 -0.90
N ASN A 279 15.71 -31.59 -2.00
CA ASN A 279 16.08 -30.33 -2.64
C ASN A 279 15.22 -29.18 -2.12
N ARG A 280 15.69 -28.50 -1.07
CA ARG A 280 14.97 -27.41 -0.39
C ARG A 280 14.68 -26.23 -1.32
N ILE A 281 15.62 -25.84 -2.19
CA ILE A 281 15.46 -24.69 -3.09
C ILE A 281 14.36 -24.96 -4.10
N LEU A 282 14.37 -26.14 -4.75
CA LEU A 282 13.33 -26.51 -5.71
C LEU A 282 11.98 -26.66 -5.04
N ASN A 283 11.94 -27.18 -3.82
CA ASN A 283 10.71 -27.28 -3.02
C ASN A 283 10.13 -25.90 -2.71
N LEU A 284 10.96 -25.00 -2.18
CA LEU A 284 10.54 -23.64 -1.87
C LEU A 284 10.05 -22.90 -3.13
N ALA A 285 10.79 -22.99 -4.25
CA ALA A 285 10.42 -22.31 -5.50
C ALA A 285 9.08 -22.81 -6.06
N SER A 286 8.90 -24.13 -6.14
CA SER A 286 7.66 -24.72 -6.66
C SER A 286 6.45 -24.46 -5.76
N LEU A 287 6.62 -24.57 -4.45
CA LEU A 287 5.56 -24.21 -3.49
C LEU A 287 5.25 -22.71 -3.53
N SER A 288 6.26 -21.83 -3.62
CA SER A 288 6.05 -20.39 -3.74
C SER A 288 5.21 -20.04 -4.96
N PHE A 289 5.51 -20.64 -6.12
CA PHE A 289 4.70 -20.46 -7.32
C PHE A 289 3.25 -20.90 -7.09
N LEU A 290 3.02 -22.08 -6.52
CA LEU A 290 1.68 -22.58 -6.23
C LEU A 290 0.91 -21.71 -5.23
N PHE A 291 1.59 -21.17 -4.20
CA PHE A 291 0.98 -20.29 -3.23
C PHE A 291 0.61 -18.92 -3.83
N ILE A 292 1.41 -18.37 -4.76
CA ILE A 292 1.03 -17.15 -5.48
C ILE A 292 -0.21 -17.43 -6.35
N VAL A 293 -0.24 -18.56 -7.09
CA VAL A 293 -1.41 -18.95 -7.90
C VAL A 293 -2.65 -19.14 -7.02
N LEU A 294 -2.49 -19.77 -5.86
CA LEU A 294 -3.58 -19.95 -4.90
C LEU A 294 -4.11 -18.61 -4.37
N GLY A 295 -3.23 -17.66 -4.01
CA GLY A 295 -3.65 -16.33 -3.60
C GLY A 295 -4.36 -15.56 -4.74
N TYR A 296 -3.84 -15.64 -5.95
CA TYR A 296 -4.41 -15.03 -7.14
C TYR A 296 -5.76 -15.64 -7.55
N SER A 297 -6.05 -16.88 -7.15
CA SER A 297 -7.31 -17.59 -7.51
C SER A 297 -8.58 -16.86 -7.04
N THR A 298 -8.47 -15.82 -6.21
CA THR A 298 -9.59 -14.92 -5.88
C THR A 298 -10.24 -14.29 -7.12
N TYR A 299 -9.50 -14.13 -8.23
CA TYR A 299 -10.04 -13.68 -9.52
C TYR A 299 -11.02 -14.65 -10.17
N LEU A 300 -11.03 -15.91 -9.76
CA LEU A 300 -12.09 -16.85 -10.18
C LEU A 300 -13.47 -16.38 -9.73
N THR A 301 -13.56 -15.63 -8.63
CA THR A 301 -14.82 -15.02 -8.19
C THR A 301 -15.36 -14.06 -9.23
N THR A 302 -14.52 -13.19 -9.80
CA THR A 302 -14.91 -12.26 -10.89
C THR A 302 -15.45 -13.04 -12.09
N TYR A 303 -14.72 -14.06 -12.55
CA TYR A 303 -15.14 -14.89 -13.68
C TYR A 303 -16.47 -15.63 -13.42
N ILE A 304 -16.62 -16.25 -12.24
CA ILE A 304 -17.85 -16.97 -11.86
C ILE A 304 -19.03 -16.00 -11.78
N ARG A 305 -18.82 -14.82 -11.20
CA ARG A 305 -19.88 -13.82 -11.02
C ARG A 305 -20.28 -13.15 -12.34
N ALA A 306 -19.36 -12.93 -13.26
CA ALA A 306 -19.66 -12.46 -14.60
C ALA A 306 -20.60 -13.41 -15.37
N ASN A 307 -20.56 -14.72 -15.06
CA ASN A 307 -21.43 -15.75 -15.64
C ASN A 307 -22.71 -16.00 -14.82
N ALA A 308 -22.98 -15.22 -13.78
CA ALA A 308 -24.12 -15.43 -12.87
C ALA A 308 -25.20 -14.34 -12.99
N ASP A 309 -25.25 -13.60 -14.11
CA ASP A 309 -26.22 -12.55 -14.42
C ASP A 309 -26.38 -11.53 -13.28
N THR A 310 -25.26 -10.97 -12.84
CA THR A 310 -25.23 -9.98 -11.77
C THR A 310 -25.68 -8.61 -12.29
N PRO A 311 -26.43 -7.80 -11.51
CA PRO A 311 -26.86 -6.46 -11.91
C PRO A 311 -25.71 -5.55 -12.34
N MET A 312 -24.57 -5.59 -11.62
CA MET A 312 -23.34 -4.93 -12.01
C MET A 312 -22.37 -5.96 -12.57
N ASN A 313 -22.05 -5.87 -13.85
CA ASN A 313 -21.13 -6.75 -14.56
C ASN A 313 -20.24 -5.95 -15.51
N GLU A 314 -19.32 -5.18 -14.92
CA GLU A 314 -18.46 -4.27 -15.66
C GLU A 314 -17.57 -5.02 -16.67
N ASN A 315 -17.63 -4.58 -17.94
CA ASN A 315 -16.90 -5.17 -19.07
C ASN A 315 -17.17 -6.68 -19.31
N ASP A 316 -18.12 -7.28 -18.59
CA ASP A 316 -18.57 -8.67 -18.78
C ASP A 316 -17.42 -9.69 -18.97
N PRO A 317 -16.55 -9.93 -17.97
CA PRO A 317 -15.44 -10.89 -18.06
C PRO A 317 -15.92 -12.34 -17.98
N SER A 318 -16.98 -12.68 -18.76
CA SER A 318 -17.66 -13.99 -18.75
C SER A 318 -16.95 -15.07 -19.56
N ASN A 319 -15.96 -14.71 -20.36
CA ASN A 319 -15.07 -15.63 -21.05
C ASN A 319 -13.60 -15.22 -20.92
N MET A 320 -12.66 -16.12 -21.25
CA MET A 320 -11.23 -15.85 -21.01
C MET A 320 -10.72 -14.65 -21.80
N LYS A 321 -11.18 -14.44 -23.03
CA LYS A 321 -10.77 -13.28 -23.83
C LYS A 321 -11.17 -11.96 -23.17
N ARG A 322 -12.43 -11.83 -22.73
CA ARG A 322 -12.90 -10.65 -22.00
C ARG A 322 -12.24 -10.52 -20.62
N MET A 323 -11.96 -11.65 -19.96
CA MET A 323 -11.24 -11.65 -18.69
C MET A 323 -9.82 -11.11 -18.85
N VAL A 324 -9.10 -11.45 -19.93
CA VAL A 324 -7.77 -10.90 -20.24
C VAL A 324 -7.87 -9.39 -20.49
N SER A 325 -8.79 -8.95 -21.35
CA SER A 325 -9.04 -7.51 -21.61
C SER A 325 -9.40 -6.74 -20.32
N TYR A 326 -10.20 -7.34 -19.46
CA TYR A 326 -10.55 -6.80 -18.13
C TYR A 326 -9.30 -6.64 -17.23
N LEU A 327 -8.45 -7.65 -17.16
CA LEU A 327 -7.21 -7.61 -16.37
C LEU A 327 -6.18 -6.63 -16.94
N GLU A 328 -6.13 -6.48 -18.26
CA GLU A 328 -5.24 -5.55 -18.95
C GLU A 328 -5.76 -4.11 -18.96
N ARG A 329 -7.02 -3.91 -18.59
CA ARG A 329 -7.67 -2.59 -18.51
C ARG A 329 -7.78 -1.90 -19.88
N ASP A 330 -8.03 -2.67 -20.94
CA ASP A 330 -8.07 -2.18 -22.33
C ASP A 330 -9.04 -1.01 -22.53
N GLN A 331 -10.13 -0.96 -21.76
CA GLN A 331 -11.11 0.13 -21.84
C GLN A 331 -10.53 1.53 -21.54
N TYR A 332 -9.40 1.59 -20.81
CA TYR A 332 -8.77 2.89 -20.48
C TYR A 332 -7.75 3.33 -21.52
N GLY A 333 -7.57 2.54 -22.59
CA GLY A 333 -6.59 2.80 -23.63
C GLY A 333 -5.13 2.58 -23.21
N GLU A 334 -4.22 2.85 -24.11
CA GLU A 334 -2.80 2.66 -23.87
C GLU A 334 -2.19 3.87 -23.17
N THR A 335 -1.37 3.59 -22.16
CA THR A 335 -0.57 4.60 -21.47
C THR A 335 0.92 4.34 -21.80
N PRO A 336 1.54 5.13 -22.71
CA PRO A 336 2.93 4.93 -23.07
C PRO A 336 3.87 5.24 -21.91
N LEU A 337 4.97 4.48 -21.79
CA LEU A 337 5.96 4.70 -20.71
C LEU A 337 6.91 5.89 -20.97
N VAL A 338 7.12 6.26 -22.21
CA VAL A 338 8.12 7.28 -22.60
C VAL A 338 7.48 8.60 -22.98
N ASN A 339 6.55 8.59 -23.92
CA ASN A 339 5.82 9.79 -24.34
C ASN A 339 4.95 10.29 -23.19
N ARG A 340 5.11 11.56 -22.79
CA ARG A 340 4.41 12.12 -21.64
C ARG A 340 3.12 12.86 -22.01
N ARG A 341 3.07 13.44 -23.18
CA ARG A 341 1.95 14.22 -23.71
C ARG A 341 1.35 13.46 -24.90
N PHE A 342 0.51 12.48 -24.63
CA PHE A 342 0.03 11.51 -25.62
C PHE A 342 -1.48 11.52 -25.89
N SER A 343 -2.28 12.26 -25.11
CA SER A 343 -3.73 12.34 -25.31
C SER A 343 -4.09 13.28 -26.47
N PHE A 344 -5.16 12.92 -27.15
CA PHE A 344 -5.79 13.75 -28.19
C PHE A 344 -7.06 14.45 -27.69
N GLU A 345 -7.37 14.35 -26.40
CA GLU A 345 -8.50 15.06 -25.78
C GLU A 345 -8.21 16.57 -25.74
N PRO A 346 -9.18 17.43 -26.18
CA PRO A 346 -8.91 18.87 -26.35
C PRO A 346 -8.44 19.59 -25.08
N ASP A 347 -9.00 19.26 -23.91
CA ASP A 347 -8.65 19.82 -22.61
C ASP A 347 -7.21 19.46 -22.21
N LYS A 348 -6.78 18.24 -22.49
CA LYS A 348 -5.40 17.78 -22.21
C LYS A 348 -4.39 18.43 -23.15
N ILE A 349 -4.75 18.61 -24.43
CA ILE A 349 -3.89 19.33 -25.39
C ILE A 349 -3.68 20.78 -24.93
N GLU A 350 -4.74 21.46 -24.48
CA GLU A 350 -4.59 22.82 -23.93
C GLU A 350 -3.67 22.85 -22.70
N SER A 351 -3.80 21.87 -21.79
CA SER A 351 -2.91 21.75 -20.64
C SER A 351 -1.45 21.53 -21.07
N PHE A 352 -1.20 20.69 -22.09
CA PHE A 352 0.16 20.42 -22.60
C PHE A 352 0.85 21.65 -23.13
N LYS A 353 0.12 22.64 -23.69
CA LYS A 353 0.68 23.91 -24.18
C LYS A 353 1.36 24.74 -23.09
N LYS A 354 1.06 24.50 -21.80
CA LYS A 354 1.71 25.15 -20.66
C LYS A 354 3.17 24.71 -20.47
N TYR A 355 3.59 23.65 -21.14
CA TYR A 355 4.88 22.99 -20.94
C TYR A 355 5.70 22.97 -22.22
N THR A 356 6.99 23.31 -22.08
CA THR A 356 7.89 23.45 -23.24
C THR A 356 8.34 22.11 -23.83
N SER A 357 8.37 21.04 -23.02
CA SER A 357 8.82 19.70 -23.43
C SER A 357 8.21 18.61 -22.54
N ASP A 358 8.39 17.34 -22.93
CA ASP A 358 8.00 16.20 -22.10
C ASP A 358 8.77 16.13 -20.78
N LEU A 359 10.02 16.58 -20.75
CA LEU A 359 10.80 16.67 -19.51
C LEU A 359 10.29 17.78 -18.59
N ASP A 360 9.90 18.93 -19.16
CA ASP A 360 9.28 20.02 -18.40
C ASP A 360 7.95 19.58 -17.80
N TYR A 361 7.11 18.88 -18.60
CA TYR A 361 5.86 18.29 -18.15
C TYR A 361 6.08 17.25 -17.05
N LEU A 362 7.03 16.32 -17.25
CA LEU A 362 7.40 15.31 -16.27
C LEU A 362 7.78 15.95 -14.93
N TRP A 363 8.66 16.96 -14.95
CA TRP A 363 9.18 17.56 -13.74
C TRP A 363 8.15 18.45 -13.03
N ARG A 364 7.55 19.39 -13.75
CA ARG A 364 6.63 20.37 -13.15
C ARG A 364 5.29 19.77 -12.75
N TYR A 365 4.71 18.91 -13.60
CA TYR A 365 3.41 18.32 -13.33
C TYR A 365 3.54 16.96 -12.65
N GLN A 366 4.11 15.96 -13.31
CA GLN A 366 4.04 14.57 -12.83
C GLN A 366 4.85 14.32 -11.56
N ILE A 367 5.98 15.01 -11.37
CA ILE A 367 6.80 14.88 -10.15
C ILE A 367 6.42 15.93 -9.12
N ASN A 368 6.53 17.23 -9.44
CA ASN A 368 6.30 18.26 -8.44
C ASN A 368 4.83 18.34 -8.01
N HIS A 369 3.90 18.42 -8.97
CA HIS A 369 2.49 18.60 -8.67
C HIS A 369 1.85 17.31 -8.16
N MET A 370 2.11 16.15 -8.83
CA MET A 370 1.43 14.90 -8.55
C MET A 370 2.13 14.02 -7.48
N TYR A 371 3.37 14.33 -7.05
CA TYR A 371 4.03 13.56 -6.01
C TYR A 371 4.61 14.43 -4.88
N ILE A 372 5.49 15.39 -5.19
CA ILE A 372 6.17 16.19 -4.14
C ILE A 372 5.13 17.03 -3.38
N ARG A 373 4.16 17.60 -4.06
CA ARG A 373 3.05 18.34 -3.43
C ARG A 373 2.29 17.48 -2.44
N TYR A 374 1.96 16.22 -2.79
CA TYR A 374 1.28 15.30 -1.88
C TYR A 374 2.13 14.91 -0.67
N MET A 375 3.43 14.72 -0.86
CA MET A 375 4.35 14.55 0.29
C MET A 375 4.37 15.81 1.17
N GLY A 376 4.32 16.99 0.56
CA GLY A 376 4.19 18.27 1.27
C GLY A 376 2.89 18.36 2.08
N TRP A 377 1.76 17.92 1.54
CA TRP A 377 0.49 17.90 2.26
C TRP A 377 0.55 17.11 3.56
N ASN A 378 1.18 15.94 3.51
CA ASN A 378 1.25 15.06 4.67
C ASN A 378 2.19 15.57 5.77
N PHE A 379 3.30 16.28 5.41
CA PHE A 379 4.39 16.55 6.35
C PHE A 379 4.80 18.01 6.49
N ILE A 380 4.27 18.91 5.64
CA ILE A 380 4.51 20.37 5.71
C ILE A 380 3.20 21.10 5.97
N GLY A 381 2.11 20.66 5.33
CA GLY A 381 0.75 21.14 5.48
C GLY A 381 0.04 21.34 4.15
N LYS A 382 -1.26 21.10 4.12
CA LYS A 382 -2.14 21.27 2.97
C LYS A 382 -2.78 22.65 3.02
N GLU A 383 -2.75 23.39 1.92
CA GLU A 383 -3.26 24.77 1.90
C GLU A 383 -4.77 24.83 2.16
N ALA A 384 -5.53 23.97 1.51
CA ALA A 384 -6.98 23.92 1.59
C ALA A 384 -7.52 22.57 1.08
N ASP A 385 -8.86 22.40 1.06
CA ASP A 385 -9.52 21.16 0.68
C ASP A 385 -10.03 21.14 -0.78
N TRP A 386 -9.80 22.21 -1.54
CA TRP A 386 -10.10 22.20 -2.98
C TRP A 386 -9.02 21.46 -3.78
N GLN A 387 -9.39 21.08 -5.00
CA GLN A 387 -8.49 20.41 -5.93
C GLN A 387 -7.31 21.32 -6.30
N ASP A 388 -6.15 20.72 -6.52
CA ASP A 388 -4.89 21.39 -6.85
C ASP A 388 -4.37 22.36 -5.77
N ALA A 389 -4.89 22.26 -4.53
CA ALA A 389 -4.39 23.06 -3.41
C ALA A 389 -2.88 22.93 -3.24
N GLY A 390 -2.23 24.01 -2.87
CA GLY A 390 -0.79 24.08 -2.64
C GLY A 390 -0.35 23.49 -1.30
N VAL A 391 0.92 23.72 -0.97
CA VAL A 391 1.52 23.37 0.32
C VAL A 391 1.60 24.61 1.19
N ARG A 392 1.10 24.52 2.44
CA ARG A 392 1.08 25.63 3.41
C ARG A 392 2.00 25.36 4.58
N PHE A 393 3.17 25.99 4.58
CA PHE A 393 4.19 25.80 5.60
C PHE A 393 3.72 26.13 7.04
N SER A 394 2.87 27.14 7.22
CA SER A 394 2.41 27.58 8.53
C SER A 394 1.50 26.59 9.28
N GLN A 395 1.12 25.47 8.66
CA GLN A 395 0.30 24.45 9.32
C GLN A 395 1.14 23.50 10.18
N LEU A 396 2.14 22.85 9.59
CA LEU A 396 3.00 21.88 10.27
C LEU A 396 4.45 22.38 10.43
N TYR A 397 4.76 23.58 9.94
CA TYR A 397 6.09 24.22 10.00
C TYR A 397 7.22 23.35 9.44
N GLY A 398 6.89 22.33 8.64
CA GLY A 398 7.85 21.37 8.12
C GLY A 398 8.53 20.48 9.17
N ILE A 399 8.10 20.52 10.44
CA ILE A 399 8.73 19.77 11.54
C ILE A 399 8.67 18.25 11.30
N PRO A 400 7.52 17.65 10.92
CA PRO A 400 7.48 16.22 10.58
C PRO A 400 8.40 15.87 9.41
N PHE A 401 8.46 16.74 8.38
CA PHE A 401 9.33 16.54 7.22
C PHE A 401 10.81 16.53 7.61
N LEU A 402 11.26 17.53 8.35
CA LEU A 402 12.64 17.65 8.82
C LEU A 402 13.04 16.45 9.69
N LEU A 403 12.15 16.03 10.60
CA LEU A 403 12.42 14.87 11.44
C LEU A 403 12.53 13.58 10.62
N GLY A 404 11.70 13.43 9.58
CA GLY A 404 11.80 12.30 8.65
C GLY A 404 13.14 12.26 7.90
N ILE A 405 13.65 13.42 7.45
CA ILE A 405 14.98 13.54 6.83
C ILE A 405 16.10 13.19 7.82
N ILE A 406 16.01 13.68 9.05
CA ILE A 406 16.97 13.32 10.11
C ILE A 406 16.93 11.81 10.35
N GLY A 407 15.75 11.21 10.40
CA GLY A 407 15.58 9.76 10.57
C GLY A 407 16.12 8.95 9.41
N LEU A 408 15.92 9.39 8.17
CA LEU A 408 16.51 8.77 6.98
C LEU A 408 18.05 8.78 7.08
N TYR A 409 18.64 9.95 7.40
CA TYR A 409 20.08 10.08 7.60
C TYR A 409 20.60 9.18 8.74
N HIS A 410 19.88 9.17 9.88
CA HIS A 410 20.24 8.33 11.03
C HIS A 410 20.20 6.84 10.68
N HIS A 411 19.16 6.39 9.97
CA HIS A 411 19.03 5.01 9.49
C HIS A 411 20.23 4.62 8.61
N TRP A 412 20.58 5.45 7.63
CA TRP A 412 21.76 5.24 6.79
C TRP A 412 23.07 5.19 7.58
N ARG A 413 23.19 5.96 8.64
CA ARG A 413 24.40 5.94 9.51
C ARG A 413 24.48 4.70 10.37
N LYS A 414 23.36 4.10 10.77
CA LYS A 414 23.30 2.96 11.70
C LYS A 414 23.28 1.61 10.99
N ASP A 415 22.50 1.48 9.93
CA ASP A 415 22.36 0.24 9.15
C ASP A 415 22.13 0.53 7.66
N HIS A 416 23.22 0.54 6.90
CA HIS A 416 23.18 0.83 5.46
C HIS A 416 22.32 -0.18 4.67
N ARG A 417 22.21 -1.44 5.10
CA ARG A 417 21.48 -2.48 4.36
C ARG A 417 19.98 -2.24 4.42
N THR A 418 19.44 -2.14 5.62
CA THR A 418 17.99 -1.91 5.77
C THR A 418 17.60 -0.50 5.37
N ALA A 419 18.47 0.51 5.56
CA ALA A 419 18.26 1.85 5.05
C ALA A 419 18.15 1.87 3.52
N PHE A 420 19.04 1.17 2.82
CA PHE A 420 18.97 1.02 1.36
C PHE A 420 17.65 0.35 0.93
N ILE A 421 17.27 -0.76 1.56
CA ILE A 421 16.03 -1.48 1.25
C ILE A 421 14.81 -0.58 1.40
N MET A 422 14.69 0.13 2.52
CA MET A 422 13.56 1.03 2.76
C MET A 422 13.58 2.26 1.84
N THR A 423 14.78 2.74 1.46
CA THR A 423 14.92 3.83 0.47
C THR A 423 14.48 3.37 -0.92
N VAL A 424 14.85 2.16 -1.33
CA VAL A 424 14.39 1.56 -2.59
C VAL A 424 12.86 1.41 -2.58
N PHE A 425 12.29 0.93 -1.49
CA PHE A 425 10.84 0.81 -1.36
C PHE A 425 10.14 2.17 -1.43
N PHE A 426 10.62 3.17 -0.73
CA PHE A 426 10.13 4.55 -0.80
C PHE A 426 10.20 5.11 -2.23
N PHE A 427 11.34 4.91 -2.92
CA PHE A 427 11.53 5.36 -4.29
C PHE A 427 10.57 4.66 -5.26
N LEU A 428 10.42 3.34 -5.16
CA LEU A 428 9.53 2.56 -6.03
C LEU A 428 8.05 2.94 -5.84
N THR A 429 7.63 3.17 -4.59
CA THR A 429 6.24 3.51 -4.25
C THR A 429 5.92 5.00 -4.36
N GLY A 430 6.91 5.83 -4.64
CA GLY A 430 6.79 7.26 -4.83
C GLY A 430 7.19 7.69 -6.24
N PHE A 431 8.44 8.07 -6.39
CA PHE A 431 8.98 8.64 -7.62
C PHE A 431 8.82 7.71 -8.83
N ALA A 432 9.22 6.44 -8.71
CA ALA A 432 9.10 5.48 -9.81
C ALA A 432 7.63 5.23 -10.20
N LEU A 433 6.74 5.23 -9.22
CA LEU A 433 5.31 5.09 -9.46
C LEU A 433 4.73 6.30 -10.21
N ALA A 434 5.15 7.52 -9.88
CA ALA A 434 4.76 8.73 -10.60
C ALA A 434 5.22 8.67 -12.07
N LEU A 435 6.42 8.14 -12.33
CA LEU A 435 6.91 7.89 -13.69
C LEU A 435 6.06 6.86 -14.44
N TYR A 436 5.72 5.75 -13.76
CA TYR A 436 4.96 4.64 -14.34
C TYR A 436 3.53 5.03 -14.72
N PHE A 437 2.84 5.78 -13.85
CA PHE A 437 1.46 6.18 -14.11
C PHE A 437 1.30 7.15 -15.27
N ASN A 438 2.33 7.92 -15.60
CA ASN A 438 2.30 8.88 -16.69
C ASN A 438 1.03 9.74 -16.72
N MET A 439 0.63 10.25 -15.53
CA MET A 439 -0.64 10.96 -15.33
C MET A 439 -0.73 12.21 -16.20
N GLN A 440 -1.89 12.40 -16.83
CA GLN A 440 -2.19 13.55 -17.67
C GLN A 440 -2.89 14.65 -16.87
N GLU A 441 -2.69 15.91 -17.26
CA GLU A 441 -3.41 17.08 -16.75
C GLU A 441 -4.56 17.43 -17.74
N PRO A 442 -5.76 17.78 -17.24
CA PRO A 442 -6.19 17.75 -15.85
C PRO A 442 -6.52 16.35 -15.34
N GLN A 443 -6.52 16.18 -14.01
CA GLN A 443 -7.07 15.00 -13.35
C GLN A 443 -8.48 15.32 -12.82
N PRO A 444 -9.44 14.37 -12.84
CA PRO A 444 -10.79 14.61 -12.34
C PRO A 444 -10.83 14.74 -10.81
N ARG A 445 -9.86 14.18 -10.10
CA ARG A 445 -9.71 14.24 -8.63
C ARG A 445 -8.25 14.16 -8.23
N GLU A 446 -7.96 14.45 -6.96
CA GLU A 446 -6.63 14.24 -6.38
C GLU A 446 -6.26 12.75 -6.38
N ARG A 447 -4.98 12.47 -6.62
CA ARG A 447 -4.43 11.12 -6.75
C ARG A 447 -3.40 10.78 -5.67
N ASP A 448 -3.42 11.46 -4.54
CA ASP A 448 -2.48 11.29 -3.43
C ASP A 448 -2.50 9.87 -2.84
N TYR A 449 -3.65 9.20 -2.87
CA TYR A 449 -3.83 7.82 -2.42
C TYR A 449 -2.93 6.80 -3.14
N PHE A 450 -2.47 7.07 -4.34
CA PHE A 450 -1.49 6.20 -5.01
C PHE A 450 -0.14 6.15 -4.28
N PHE A 451 0.20 7.20 -3.54
CA PHE A 451 1.48 7.36 -2.87
C PHE A 451 1.44 7.01 -1.37
N VAL A 452 0.36 6.41 -0.88
CA VAL A 452 0.18 6.07 0.54
C VAL A 452 1.30 5.16 1.09
N TYR A 453 1.89 4.31 0.24
CA TYR A 453 3.05 3.45 0.60
C TYR A 453 4.32 4.28 0.84
N SER A 454 4.52 5.35 0.08
CA SER A 454 5.60 6.30 0.25
C SER A 454 5.43 7.09 1.55
N VAL A 455 4.19 7.52 1.85
CA VAL A 455 3.83 8.16 3.12
C VAL A 455 4.11 7.21 4.29
N PHE A 456 3.70 5.94 4.21
CA PHE A 456 4.00 4.90 5.19
C PHE A 456 5.51 4.78 5.44
N SER A 457 6.32 4.69 4.39
CA SER A 457 7.78 4.58 4.51
C SER A 457 8.40 5.81 5.17
N PHE A 458 7.92 7.00 4.84
CA PHE A 458 8.43 8.23 5.42
C PHE A 458 8.12 8.35 6.91
N CYS A 459 6.97 7.85 7.35
CA CYS A 459 6.61 7.81 8.78
C CYS A 459 7.51 6.90 9.62
N LEU A 460 8.09 5.82 9.03
CA LEU A 460 9.16 5.05 9.68
C LEU A 460 10.34 5.95 10.04
N TRP A 461 10.75 6.80 9.12
CA TRP A 461 11.87 7.72 9.35
C TRP A 461 11.52 8.86 10.30
N ILE A 462 10.27 9.31 10.37
CA ILE A 462 9.85 10.24 11.43
C ILE A 462 10.09 9.61 12.81
N GLY A 463 9.73 8.33 13.01
CA GLY A 463 10.03 7.60 14.23
C GLY A 463 11.53 7.49 14.52
N MET A 464 12.34 7.13 13.50
CA MET A 464 13.80 7.05 13.63
C MET A 464 14.45 8.42 13.86
N GLY A 465 13.86 9.50 13.34
CA GLY A 465 14.30 10.87 13.60
C GLY A 465 14.07 11.28 15.04
N ALA A 466 12.92 10.90 15.62
CA ALA A 466 12.66 11.08 17.05
C ALA A 466 13.70 10.31 17.90
N LEU A 467 14.03 9.06 17.50
CA LEU A 467 15.08 8.27 18.14
C LEU A 467 16.44 8.99 18.08
N ALA A 468 16.83 9.49 16.91
CA ALA A 468 18.07 10.22 16.71
C ALA A 468 18.13 11.49 17.59
N PHE A 469 17.01 12.21 17.72
CA PHE A 469 16.92 13.37 18.59
C PHE A 469 17.07 13.02 20.07
N PHE A 470 16.45 11.94 20.53
CA PHE A 470 16.63 11.45 21.90
C PHE A 470 18.08 11.00 22.17
N ASP A 471 18.73 10.31 21.25
CA ASP A 471 20.11 9.88 21.38
C ASP A 471 21.04 11.12 21.46
N PHE A 472 20.81 12.12 20.61
CA PHE A 472 21.55 13.38 20.66
C PHE A 472 21.42 14.09 22.02
N LEU A 473 20.20 14.19 22.56
CA LEU A 473 19.99 14.78 23.90
C LEU A 473 20.69 13.98 24.98
N ARG A 474 20.60 12.64 24.93
CA ARG A 474 21.22 11.75 25.91
C ARG A 474 22.75 11.90 25.93
N GLU A 475 23.39 11.99 24.78
CA GLU A 475 24.83 12.22 24.65
C GLU A 475 25.26 13.58 25.24
N ARG A 476 24.43 14.62 25.08
CA ARG A 476 24.72 15.97 25.61
C ARG A 476 24.54 16.11 27.12
N LEU A 477 23.68 15.30 27.70
CA LEU A 477 23.37 15.39 29.13
C LEU A 477 24.37 14.69 30.05
N GLU A 478 25.34 13.92 29.52
CA GLU A 478 26.41 13.24 30.26
C GLU A 478 25.98 12.59 31.60
N GLY A 479 24.79 11.97 31.63
CA GLY A 479 24.22 11.29 32.81
C GLY A 479 23.57 12.19 33.87
N LYS A 480 23.58 13.52 33.73
CA LYS A 480 22.91 14.43 34.67
C LYS A 480 21.45 14.60 34.30
N ASN A 481 20.52 14.14 35.19
CA ASN A 481 19.06 14.36 35.06
C ASN A 481 18.47 14.09 33.65
N ALA A 482 18.99 13.10 32.93
CA ALA A 482 18.55 12.77 31.58
C ALA A 482 17.04 12.39 31.52
N ALA A 483 16.53 11.76 32.57
CA ALA A 483 15.15 11.27 32.59
C ALA A 483 14.09 12.37 32.44
N PRO A 484 14.08 13.46 33.23
CA PRO A 484 13.10 14.52 33.07
C PRO A 484 13.23 15.24 31.72
N VAL A 485 14.47 15.46 31.24
CA VAL A 485 14.70 16.12 29.95
C VAL A 485 14.18 15.27 28.79
N LEU A 486 14.47 13.97 28.77
CA LEU A 486 13.99 13.07 27.73
C LEU A 486 12.47 12.86 27.79
N ALA A 487 11.87 12.82 28.99
CA ALA A 487 10.42 12.78 29.15
C ALA A 487 9.76 14.07 28.63
N THR A 488 10.32 15.23 28.95
CA THR A 488 9.84 16.52 28.42
C THR A 488 10.00 16.58 26.90
N ALA A 489 11.14 16.14 26.36
CA ALA A 489 11.37 16.08 24.92
C ALA A 489 10.37 15.15 24.22
N PHE A 490 10.03 14.00 24.84
CA PHE A 490 8.99 13.10 24.31
C PHE A 490 7.63 13.81 24.25
N VAL A 491 7.20 14.45 25.32
CA VAL A 491 5.93 15.19 25.37
C VAL A 491 5.93 16.31 24.32
N LEU A 492 7.01 17.07 24.19
CA LEU A 492 7.12 18.12 23.18
C LEU A 492 7.05 17.57 21.76
N LEU A 493 7.75 16.48 21.44
CA LEU A 493 7.66 15.86 20.13
C LEU A 493 6.25 15.31 19.85
N MET A 494 5.58 14.73 20.86
CA MET A 494 4.19 14.28 20.75
C MET A 494 3.23 15.43 20.45
N ILE A 495 3.44 16.60 21.04
CA ILE A 495 2.62 17.80 20.78
C ILE A 495 2.94 18.38 19.40
N LEU A 496 4.23 18.59 19.09
CA LEU A 496 4.67 19.31 17.89
C LEU A 496 4.49 18.49 16.60
N ILE A 497 4.47 17.15 16.68
CA ILE A 497 4.38 16.31 15.50
C ILE A 497 3.00 15.65 15.45
N PRO A 498 2.73 14.46 16.03
CA PRO A 498 1.41 13.86 15.87
C PRO A 498 0.29 14.72 16.43
N GLY A 499 0.50 15.43 17.53
CA GLY A 499 -0.51 16.31 18.13
C GLY A 499 -0.86 17.51 17.23
N ASN A 500 0.14 18.16 16.62
CA ASN A 500 -0.11 19.24 15.68
C ASN A 500 -0.71 18.73 14.36
N MET A 501 -0.28 17.56 13.86
CA MET A 501 -0.89 16.91 12.70
C MET A 501 -2.37 16.59 12.96
N PHE A 502 -2.69 16.03 14.13
CA PHE A 502 -4.08 15.77 14.53
C PHE A 502 -4.89 17.08 14.55
N ARG A 503 -4.40 18.12 15.25
CA ARG A 503 -5.07 19.41 15.35
C ARG A 503 -5.34 20.04 13.99
N THR A 504 -4.38 19.97 13.09
CA THR A 504 -4.45 20.57 11.75
C THR A 504 -5.41 19.79 10.84
N ASN A 505 -5.37 18.47 10.90
CA ASN A 505 -6.05 17.62 9.93
C ASN A 505 -7.42 17.12 10.41
N GLN A 506 -7.75 17.18 11.71
CA GLN A 506 -9.00 16.63 12.25
C GLN A 506 -10.24 17.21 11.56
N LYS A 507 -10.31 18.52 11.38
CA LYS A 507 -11.47 19.17 10.78
C LYS A 507 -11.57 18.89 9.28
N PRO A 508 -10.52 19.04 8.46
CA PRO A 508 -10.55 18.71 7.04
C PRO A 508 -10.83 17.24 6.74
N MET A 509 -10.34 16.32 7.58
CA MET A 509 -10.53 14.87 7.38
C MET A 509 -11.84 14.34 7.95
N SER A 510 -12.57 15.12 8.77
CA SER A 510 -13.83 14.66 9.35
C SER A 510 -14.94 14.63 8.30
N ARG A 511 -15.61 13.49 8.22
CA ARG A 511 -16.77 13.25 7.35
C ARG A 511 -18.06 13.02 8.13
N VAL A 512 -18.07 13.42 9.41
CA VAL A 512 -19.25 13.34 10.27
C VAL A 512 -20.37 14.19 9.68
N GLY A 513 -21.54 13.59 9.47
CA GLY A 513 -22.69 14.27 8.90
C GLY A 513 -22.64 14.49 7.37
N HIS A 514 -21.68 13.90 6.67
CA HIS A 514 -21.58 13.98 5.21
C HIS A 514 -22.53 12.97 4.55
N TYR A 515 -23.72 13.40 4.21
CA TYR A 515 -24.74 12.63 3.45
C TYR A 515 -24.76 12.97 1.97
N LEU A 516 -23.92 13.90 1.51
CA LEU A 516 -24.06 14.51 0.20
C LEU A 516 -24.10 13.50 -0.95
N ALA A 517 -23.25 12.46 -0.94
CA ALA A 517 -23.25 11.43 -1.98
C ALA A 517 -24.56 10.61 -1.95
N TRP A 518 -25.04 10.26 -0.76
CA TRP A 518 -26.31 9.54 -0.59
C TRP A 518 -27.50 10.38 -1.01
N ASP A 519 -27.58 11.63 -0.56
CA ASP A 519 -28.68 12.57 -0.89
C ASP A 519 -28.72 12.84 -2.39
N TYR A 520 -27.56 13.04 -3.03
CA TYR A 520 -27.46 13.25 -4.47
C TYR A 520 -28.02 12.04 -5.24
N SER A 521 -27.53 10.84 -4.94
CA SER A 521 -27.95 9.61 -5.61
C SER A 521 -29.45 9.33 -5.37
N TYR A 522 -29.94 9.53 -4.15
CA TYR A 522 -31.34 9.37 -3.82
C TYR A 522 -32.21 10.35 -4.62
N ASN A 523 -31.86 11.63 -4.64
CA ASN A 523 -32.61 12.64 -5.38
C ASN A 523 -32.58 12.39 -6.89
N LEU A 524 -31.45 11.98 -7.43
CA LEU A 524 -31.29 11.63 -8.84
C LEU A 524 -32.24 10.48 -9.22
N LEU A 525 -32.28 9.41 -8.46
CA LEU A 525 -33.17 8.27 -8.70
C LEU A 525 -34.63 8.60 -8.47
N GLN A 526 -34.96 9.51 -7.54
CA GLN A 526 -36.33 9.98 -7.32
C GLN A 526 -36.83 10.98 -8.40
N SER A 527 -35.91 11.54 -9.19
CA SER A 527 -36.27 12.50 -10.24
C SER A 527 -36.76 11.85 -11.54
N VAL A 528 -36.63 10.53 -11.65
CA VAL A 528 -37.04 9.76 -12.84
C VAL A 528 -38.26 8.89 -12.54
N GLU A 529 -39.08 8.60 -13.58
CA GLU A 529 -40.19 7.68 -13.46
C GLU A 529 -39.74 6.22 -13.35
N LYS A 530 -40.63 5.38 -12.84
CA LYS A 530 -40.37 3.93 -12.78
C LYS A 530 -40.10 3.39 -14.20
N ASP A 531 -39.11 2.52 -14.29
CA ASP A 531 -38.66 1.89 -15.55
C ASP A 531 -38.07 2.87 -16.59
N ALA A 532 -37.72 4.09 -16.18
CA ALA A 532 -37.01 5.04 -17.02
C ALA A 532 -35.55 4.66 -17.24
N VAL A 533 -34.98 5.05 -18.38
CA VAL A 533 -33.56 4.94 -18.65
C VAL A 533 -32.86 6.23 -18.22
N LEU A 534 -32.00 6.16 -17.22
CA LEU A 534 -31.20 7.28 -16.75
C LEU A 534 -29.83 7.26 -17.45
N ILE A 535 -29.49 8.36 -18.12
CA ILE A 535 -28.18 8.53 -18.75
C ILE A 535 -27.38 9.55 -17.93
N THR A 536 -26.22 9.16 -17.45
CA THR A 536 -25.31 10.00 -16.65
C THR A 536 -24.02 10.30 -17.40
N ALA A 537 -23.33 11.38 -17.03
CA ALA A 537 -22.17 11.89 -17.78
C ALA A 537 -20.82 11.34 -17.32
N GLY A 538 -20.79 10.22 -16.63
CA GLY A 538 -19.55 9.57 -16.17
C GLY A 538 -19.73 8.76 -14.88
N ASP A 539 -18.65 8.15 -14.43
CA ASP A 539 -18.60 7.31 -13.23
C ASP A 539 -18.90 8.07 -11.92
N ASN A 540 -18.71 9.38 -11.92
CA ASN A 540 -18.97 10.22 -10.74
C ASN A 540 -20.47 10.49 -10.49
N ASP A 541 -21.31 10.33 -11.52
CA ASP A 541 -22.74 10.59 -11.46
C ASP A 541 -23.57 9.32 -11.22
N THR A 542 -22.92 8.17 -11.22
CA THR A 542 -23.50 6.85 -11.00
C THR A 542 -23.08 6.24 -9.68
#